data_d5908b73e163785b489c85c3cb2c3d44
#
_entry.id   d5908b73e163785b489c85c3cb2c3d44
#
_cell.length_a   1.000
_cell.length_b   1.000
_cell.length_c   1.000
_cell.angle_alpha   90.00
_cell.angle_beta   90.00
_cell.angle_gamma   90.00
#
_symmetry.space_group_name_H-M   'P 1'
#
loop_
_entity.id
_entity.type
_entity.pdbx_description
1 polymer ?
#
loop_
_entity_poly.entity_id
_entity_poly.type
_entity_poly.pdbx_seq_one_letter_code
_entity_poly.pdbx_strand_id
1 'polypeptide(L)'
;MSRDSRERQSPFHSKAIVAGVAAAIGAGGAGLAWSAELEEVVVTARQRAESSQDIPMMVQSISGEDLQKQGITTLEDFSRQVAGLNVQTSTPGQNTIVFRGVSDGGGFLVDPTAAIYLDEQPMSLTSAAPDIYPVDLSRIEALAGPQSTLYGASSQSGAI
;
A
#
# COMPACT_ATOMS: atom_id res chain seq x y z
N MET A 1 59.43 62.50 -40.83
CA MET A 1 58.34 63.25 -40.20
C MET A 1 57.40 62.27 -39.52
N SER A 2 57.52 62.24 -38.24
CA SER A 2 56.90 61.35 -37.25
C SER A 2 55.40 61.57 -37.17
N ARG A 3 54.60 60.50 -37.02
CA ARG A 3 53.35 60.54 -36.27
C ARG A 3 53.16 59.24 -35.56
N ASP A 4 53.44 59.30 -34.29
CA ASP A 4 53.14 58.36 -33.22
C ASP A 4 51.61 58.34 -33.00
N SER A 5 50.98 57.20 -33.20
CA SER A 5 49.59 56.97 -32.86
C SER A 5 49.54 55.98 -31.70
N ARG A 6 49.51 56.51 -30.49
CA ARG A 6 49.29 55.74 -29.27
C ARG A 6 47.84 55.22 -29.24
N GLU A 7 47.65 53.94 -29.48
CA GLU A 7 46.43 53.24 -29.12
C GLU A 7 46.30 53.12 -27.61
N ARG A 8 45.33 53.80 -27.07
CA ARG A 8 44.87 53.62 -25.67
C ARG A 8 44.05 52.35 -25.61
N GLN A 9 44.61 51.26 -25.11
CA GLN A 9 43.87 50.09 -24.66
C GLN A 9 43.23 50.39 -23.32
N SER A 10 41.92 50.46 -23.26
CA SER A 10 41.12 50.49 -22.05
C SER A 10 41.03 49.09 -21.44
N PRO A 11 41.35 48.92 -20.14
CA PRO A 11 41.16 47.62 -19.50
C PRO A 11 39.69 47.41 -19.20
N PHE A 12 39.00 46.69 -20.11
CA PHE A 12 37.60 46.31 -19.90
C PHE A 12 37.47 45.34 -18.75
N HIS A 13 36.53 45.65 -17.92
CA HIS A 13 36.03 45.07 -16.69
C HIS A 13 35.52 43.65 -16.81
N SER A 14 36.25 42.73 -17.43
CA SER A 14 35.82 41.33 -17.61
C SER A 14 35.76 40.51 -16.32
N LYS A 15 36.49 40.97 -15.27
CA LYS A 15 36.52 40.26 -13.97
C LYS A 15 35.24 40.46 -13.12
N ALA A 16 34.51 41.55 -13.32
CA ALA A 16 33.31 41.84 -12.55
C ALA A 16 32.08 41.06 -13.06
N ILE A 17 32.04 40.76 -14.33
CA ILE A 17 30.92 39.99 -14.96
C ILE A 17 30.99 38.51 -14.56
N VAL A 18 32.19 37.93 -14.49
CA VAL A 18 32.35 36.51 -14.13
C VAL A 18 32.00 36.27 -12.66
N ALA A 19 32.28 37.24 -11.76
CA ALA A 19 31.90 37.13 -10.34
C ALA A 19 30.40 37.23 -10.11
N GLY A 20 29.68 37.99 -10.92
CA GLY A 20 28.22 38.15 -10.81
C GLY A 20 27.45 36.91 -11.27
N VAL A 21 27.92 36.20 -12.29
CA VAL A 21 27.27 34.98 -12.79
C VAL A 21 27.49 33.80 -11.86
N ALA A 22 28.66 33.69 -11.21
CA ALA A 22 28.94 32.63 -10.22
C ALA A 22 28.08 32.77 -8.94
N ALA A 23 27.78 34.00 -8.53
CA ALA A 23 26.91 34.23 -7.36
C ALA A 23 25.44 33.94 -7.60
N ALA A 24 24.93 34.07 -8.85
CA ALA A 24 23.56 33.78 -9.19
C ALA A 24 23.26 32.28 -9.29
N ILE A 25 24.24 31.43 -9.59
CA ILE A 25 24.06 29.97 -9.68
C ILE A 25 24.11 29.33 -8.27
N GLY A 26 24.76 29.94 -7.29
CA GLY A 26 24.84 29.42 -5.92
C GLY A 26 23.60 29.65 -5.06
N ALA A 27 22.70 30.56 -5.43
CA ALA A 27 21.50 30.89 -4.65
C ALA A 27 20.25 30.08 -5.01
N GLY A 28 20.29 29.29 -6.07
CA GLY A 28 19.14 28.52 -6.57
C GLY A 28 19.00 27.09 -6.04
N GLY A 29 19.90 26.62 -5.17
CA GLY A 29 20.02 25.22 -4.81
C GLY A 29 19.45 24.79 -3.46
N ALA A 30 18.78 25.65 -2.69
CA ALA A 30 18.02 25.24 -1.51
C ALA A 30 16.61 24.78 -1.89
N GLY A 31 16.50 23.74 -2.71
CA GLY A 31 15.28 22.97 -2.85
C GLY A 31 14.94 22.44 -1.47
N LEU A 32 13.84 22.92 -0.89
CA LEU A 32 13.19 22.29 0.25
C LEU A 32 12.87 20.86 -0.18
N ALA A 33 13.74 19.90 0.17
CA ALA A 33 13.41 18.49 0.15
C ALA A 33 12.26 18.33 1.16
N TRP A 34 11.04 18.36 0.67
CA TRP A 34 9.91 17.84 1.40
C TRP A 34 10.21 16.34 1.56
N SER A 35 10.72 15.98 2.71
CA SER A 35 10.70 14.61 3.16
C SER A 35 9.21 14.26 3.28
N ALA A 36 8.69 13.56 2.29
CA ALA A 36 7.42 12.89 2.45
C ALA A 36 7.65 11.90 3.59
N GLU A 37 7.11 12.20 4.76
CA GLU A 37 7.03 11.27 5.86
C GLU A 37 6.18 10.10 5.35
N LEU A 38 6.85 9.00 5.06
CA LEU A 38 6.17 7.77 4.67
C LEU A 38 5.40 7.32 5.92
N GLU A 39 4.09 7.42 5.86
CA GLU A 39 3.22 6.89 6.89
C GLU A 39 3.48 5.38 7.01
N GLU A 40 4.03 4.97 8.14
CA GLU A 40 4.31 3.56 8.42
C GLU A 40 2.99 2.84 8.64
N VAL A 41 2.68 1.92 7.74
CA VAL A 41 1.49 1.07 7.87
C VAL A 41 1.78 -0.04 8.87
N VAL A 42 1.26 0.12 10.08
CA VAL A 42 1.32 -0.89 11.13
C VAL A 42 0.16 -1.86 10.94
N VAL A 43 0.47 -3.14 10.82
CA VAL A 43 -0.51 -4.23 10.65
C VAL A 43 -0.45 -5.20 11.83
N THR A 44 -1.54 -5.90 12.07
CA THR A 44 -1.64 -6.91 13.12
C THR A 44 -1.65 -8.34 12.56
N ALA A 45 -1.24 -8.48 11.33
CA ALA A 45 -1.27 -9.68 10.52
C ALA A 45 -0.67 -10.95 11.17
N ARG A 46 0.18 -10.81 12.17
CA ARG A 46 0.79 -11.91 12.92
C ARG A 46 0.44 -11.89 14.40
N GLN A 47 -0.74 -11.32 14.74
CA GLN A 47 -1.17 -11.09 16.13
C GLN A 47 -0.17 -10.22 16.93
N ARG A 48 0.58 -9.39 16.21
CA ARG A 48 1.52 -8.40 16.76
C ARG A 48 1.47 -7.16 15.88
N ALA A 49 1.61 -5.99 16.49
CA ALA A 49 1.77 -4.75 15.74
C ALA A 49 3.19 -4.72 15.13
N GLU A 50 3.30 -4.95 13.85
CA GLU A 50 4.55 -4.95 13.10
C GLU A 50 4.40 -4.02 11.88
N SER A 51 5.52 -3.48 11.39
CA SER A 51 5.50 -2.77 10.12
C SER A 51 5.21 -3.73 8.97
N SER A 52 4.32 -3.33 8.06
CA SER A 52 3.99 -4.16 6.89
C SER A 52 5.22 -4.43 6.00
N GLN A 53 6.27 -3.61 6.09
CA GLN A 53 7.51 -3.78 5.34
C GLN A 53 8.43 -4.86 5.93
N ASP A 54 8.29 -5.16 7.22
CA ASP A 54 9.13 -6.16 7.91
C ASP A 54 8.56 -7.58 7.79
N ILE A 55 7.33 -7.71 7.29
CA ILE A 55 6.67 -9.01 7.16
C ILE A 55 7.04 -9.64 5.81
N PRO A 56 7.66 -10.82 5.77
CA PRO A 56 8.10 -11.48 4.53
C PRO A 56 6.94 -12.15 3.77
N MET A 57 5.79 -11.51 3.72
CA MET A 57 4.60 -11.98 3.01
C MET A 57 3.81 -10.79 2.45
N MET A 58 2.92 -11.06 1.50
CA MET A 58 2.06 -10.01 0.99
C MET A 58 0.94 -9.74 2.00
N VAL A 59 1.02 -8.59 2.65
CA VAL A 59 -0.03 -8.03 3.51
C VAL A 59 -0.53 -6.75 2.86
N GLN A 60 -1.84 -6.65 2.69
CA GLN A 60 -2.50 -5.40 2.28
C GLN A 60 -3.46 -4.98 3.39
N SER A 61 -3.33 -3.75 3.83
CA SER A 61 -4.17 -3.16 4.87
C SER A 61 -4.84 -1.90 4.31
N ILE A 62 -6.14 -1.77 4.56
CA ILE A 62 -6.91 -0.57 4.23
C ILE A 62 -7.55 -0.08 5.52
N SER A 63 -7.35 1.19 5.85
CA SER A 63 -7.93 1.81 7.03
C SER A 63 -9.45 1.98 6.90
N GLY A 64 -10.17 1.99 8.04
CA GLY A 64 -11.61 2.22 8.04
C GLY A 64 -12.01 3.56 7.42
N GLU A 65 -11.17 4.58 7.58
CA GLU A 65 -11.38 5.89 6.95
C GLU A 65 -11.28 5.79 5.41
N ASP A 66 -10.30 5.05 4.89
CA ASP A 66 -10.14 4.86 3.45
C ASP A 66 -11.24 3.97 2.87
N LEU A 67 -11.72 2.97 3.62
CA LEU A 67 -12.88 2.18 3.23
C LEU A 67 -14.10 3.08 3.01
N GLN A 68 -14.37 4.01 3.93
CA GLN A 68 -15.47 4.95 3.83
C GLN A 68 -15.28 5.94 2.67
N LYS A 69 -14.08 6.52 2.51
CA LYS A 69 -13.76 7.45 1.41
C LYS A 69 -13.93 6.81 0.03
N GLN A 70 -13.61 5.53 -0.09
CA GLN A 70 -13.70 4.78 -1.34
C GLN A 70 -15.09 4.16 -1.54
N GLY A 71 -15.99 4.26 -0.57
CA GLY A 71 -17.34 3.69 -0.65
C GLY A 71 -17.35 2.16 -0.64
N ILE A 72 -16.36 1.55 0.01
CA ILE A 72 -16.26 0.09 0.15
C ILE A 72 -17.22 -0.33 1.26
N THR A 73 -18.29 -1.01 0.88
CA THR A 73 -19.36 -1.42 1.80
C THR A 73 -19.52 -2.92 1.93
N THR A 74 -18.88 -3.68 1.05
CA THR A 74 -18.96 -5.15 1.03
C THR A 74 -17.56 -5.77 0.96
N LEU A 75 -17.45 -7.04 1.33
CA LEU A 75 -16.20 -7.80 1.17
C LEU A 75 -15.82 -7.95 -0.32
N GLU A 76 -16.79 -7.98 -1.21
CA GLU A 76 -16.57 -8.01 -2.65
C GLU A 76 -15.90 -6.71 -3.13
N ASP A 77 -16.37 -5.53 -2.66
CA ASP A 77 -15.76 -4.25 -3.00
C ASP A 77 -14.31 -4.18 -2.50
N PHE A 78 -14.07 -4.65 -1.26
CA PHE A 78 -12.73 -4.77 -0.71
C PHE A 78 -11.83 -5.66 -1.56
N SER A 79 -12.34 -6.80 -2.04
CA SER A 79 -11.57 -7.72 -2.85
C SER A 79 -11.02 -7.09 -4.14
N ARG A 80 -11.71 -6.10 -4.70
CA ARG A 80 -11.26 -5.36 -5.89
C ARG A 80 -10.05 -4.47 -5.64
N GLN A 81 -9.78 -4.13 -4.38
CA GLN A 81 -8.62 -3.33 -3.98
C GLN A 81 -7.40 -4.19 -3.66
N VAL A 82 -7.60 -5.50 -3.42
CA VAL A 82 -6.54 -6.40 -3.00
C VAL A 82 -6.06 -7.25 -4.17
N ALA A 83 -4.78 -7.14 -4.50
CA ALA A 83 -4.21 -7.90 -5.60
C ALA A 83 -4.27 -9.41 -5.34
N GLY A 84 -4.90 -10.15 -6.25
CA GLY A 84 -5.03 -11.60 -6.18
C GLY A 84 -6.11 -12.11 -5.23
N LEU A 85 -6.90 -11.25 -4.63
CA LEU A 85 -8.11 -11.60 -3.88
C LEU A 85 -9.32 -11.51 -4.80
N ASN A 86 -10.18 -12.50 -4.74
CA ASN A 86 -11.48 -12.50 -5.39
C ASN A 86 -12.51 -13.10 -4.44
N VAL A 87 -13.67 -12.49 -4.36
CA VAL A 87 -14.82 -13.00 -3.60
C VAL A 87 -15.92 -13.34 -4.57
N GLN A 88 -16.38 -14.58 -4.53
CA GLN A 88 -17.45 -15.08 -5.36
C GLN A 88 -18.66 -15.37 -4.48
N THR A 89 -19.72 -14.61 -4.66
CA THR A 89 -20.99 -14.82 -3.96
C THR A 89 -21.90 -15.71 -4.81
N SER A 90 -22.24 -16.88 -4.32
CA SER A 90 -23.18 -17.80 -4.97
C SER A 90 -24.61 -17.53 -4.54
N THR A 91 -24.82 -17.31 -3.26
CA THR A 91 -26.08 -16.90 -2.64
C THR A 91 -25.77 -15.99 -1.45
N PRO A 92 -26.70 -15.17 -0.98
CA PRO A 92 -26.50 -14.36 0.22
C PRO A 92 -26.01 -15.22 1.39
N GLY A 93 -24.91 -14.78 2.02
CA GLY A 93 -24.27 -15.52 3.12
C GLY A 93 -23.41 -16.70 2.70
N GLN A 94 -23.21 -16.92 1.39
CA GLN A 94 -22.33 -17.97 0.87
C GLN A 94 -21.28 -17.38 -0.08
N ASN A 95 -20.18 -17.00 0.49
CA ASN A 95 -19.05 -16.43 -0.25
C ASN A 95 -17.90 -17.43 -0.31
N THR A 96 -17.33 -17.58 -1.49
CA THR A 96 -16.08 -18.30 -1.70
C THR A 96 -14.96 -17.29 -1.86
N ILE A 97 -13.94 -17.39 -1.01
CA ILE A 97 -12.78 -16.52 -1.05
C ILE A 97 -11.66 -17.22 -1.81
N VAL A 98 -11.14 -16.54 -2.80
CA VAL A 98 -10.09 -17.04 -3.68
C VAL A 98 -8.86 -16.15 -3.55
N PHE A 99 -7.77 -16.67 -3.01
CA PHE A 99 -6.48 -16.02 -3.03
C PHE A 99 -5.59 -16.61 -4.11
N ARG A 100 -5.10 -15.77 -5.04
CA ARG A 100 -4.17 -16.17 -6.11
C ARG A 100 -4.65 -17.40 -6.90
N GLY A 101 -5.95 -17.54 -7.10
CA GLY A 101 -6.54 -18.67 -7.82
C GLY A 101 -6.72 -19.93 -6.98
N VAL A 102 -6.36 -19.93 -5.70
CA VAL A 102 -6.60 -21.06 -4.79
C VAL A 102 -7.95 -20.89 -4.11
N SER A 103 -8.85 -21.82 -4.31
CA SER A 103 -10.18 -21.90 -3.68
C SER A 103 -10.54 -23.34 -3.35
N ASP A 104 -11.58 -23.49 -2.55
CA ASP A 104 -12.22 -24.77 -2.24
C ASP A 104 -13.14 -25.27 -3.37
N GLY A 105 -13.35 -24.46 -4.40
CA GLY A 105 -14.30 -24.75 -5.47
C GLY A 105 -15.75 -24.43 -5.14
N GLY A 106 -16.05 -23.85 -3.97
CA GLY A 106 -17.40 -23.40 -3.59
C GLY A 106 -18.40 -24.54 -3.33
N GLY A 107 -17.93 -25.70 -2.91
CA GLY A 107 -18.78 -26.86 -2.64
C GLY A 107 -19.46 -26.82 -1.27
N PHE A 108 -20.67 -27.40 -1.18
CA PHE A 108 -21.29 -27.66 0.12
C PHE A 108 -20.46 -28.67 0.92
N LEU A 109 -20.24 -28.40 2.22
CA LEU A 109 -19.48 -29.25 3.14
C LEU A 109 -17.97 -29.34 2.84
N VAL A 110 -17.42 -28.36 2.15
CA VAL A 110 -15.98 -28.23 1.96
C VAL A 110 -15.46 -27.12 2.90
N ASP A 111 -14.36 -27.39 3.56
CA ASP A 111 -13.72 -26.37 4.40
C ASP A 111 -13.13 -25.26 3.51
N PRO A 112 -13.35 -23.98 3.84
CA PRO A 112 -12.80 -22.88 3.07
C PRO A 112 -11.26 -22.91 3.10
N THR A 113 -10.63 -22.49 2.00
CA THR A 113 -9.18 -22.40 1.92
C THR A 113 -8.65 -21.06 2.45
N ALA A 114 -9.51 -20.06 2.56
CA ALA A 114 -9.20 -18.75 3.14
C ALA A 114 -10.07 -18.51 4.38
N ALA A 115 -9.43 -18.09 5.46
CA ALA A 115 -10.10 -17.80 6.71
C ALA A 115 -10.48 -16.31 6.83
N ILE A 116 -11.62 -16.04 7.46
CA ILE A 116 -12.03 -14.70 7.85
C ILE A 116 -12.03 -14.62 9.36
N TYR A 117 -11.47 -13.53 9.87
CA TYR A 117 -11.44 -13.22 11.30
C TYR A 117 -12.04 -11.83 11.54
N LEU A 118 -12.82 -11.71 12.58
CA LEU A 118 -13.30 -10.44 13.11
C LEU A 118 -12.86 -10.35 14.56
N ASP A 119 -12.05 -9.34 14.90
CA ASP A 119 -11.50 -9.17 16.26
C ASP A 119 -10.89 -10.48 16.81
N GLU A 120 -10.04 -11.14 15.99
CA GLU A 120 -9.39 -12.42 16.30
C GLU A 120 -10.35 -13.63 16.42
N GLN A 121 -11.64 -13.45 16.20
CA GLN A 121 -12.60 -14.55 16.20
C GLN A 121 -12.78 -15.10 14.76
N PRO A 122 -12.65 -16.42 14.56
CA PRO A 122 -12.89 -17.02 13.26
C PRO A 122 -14.36 -16.90 12.87
N MET A 123 -14.62 -16.32 11.70
CA MET A 123 -15.96 -16.17 11.12
C MET A 123 -16.26 -17.20 10.03
N SER A 124 -15.24 -17.94 9.59
CA SER A 124 -15.42 -18.97 8.56
C SER A 124 -16.15 -20.17 9.16
N LEU A 125 -17.29 -20.48 8.58
CA LEU A 125 -18.05 -21.71 8.87
C LEU A 125 -17.72 -22.77 7.81
N THR A 126 -17.89 -24.04 8.17
CA THR A 126 -17.84 -25.13 7.19
C THR A 126 -18.82 -24.80 6.06
N SER A 127 -18.32 -24.70 4.84
CA SER A 127 -19.07 -24.45 3.60
C SER A 127 -19.44 -23.01 3.22
N ALA A 128 -19.17 -21.99 4.03
CA ALA A 128 -19.45 -20.62 3.60
C ALA A 128 -18.69 -19.55 4.40
N ALA A 129 -18.22 -18.54 3.72
CA ALA A 129 -17.86 -17.29 4.34
C ALA A 129 -19.10 -16.39 4.43
N PRO A 130 -19.42 -15.84 5.61
CA PRO A 130 -20.59 -14.97 5.78
C PRO A 130 -20.43 -13.65 5.01
N ASP A 131 -21.54 -12.98 4.77
CA ASP A 131 -21.52 -11.60 4.29
C ASP A 131 -21.02 -10.69 5.41
N ILE A 132 -19.87 -10.08 5.19
CA ILE A 132 -19.31 -9.11 6.11
C ILE A 132 -19.43 -7.72 5.49
N TYR A 133 -20.06 -6.84 6.24
CA TYR A 133 -20.17 -5.42 5.91
C TYR A 133 -19.15 -4.67 6.74
N PRO A 134 -18.11 -4.06 6.13
CA PRO A 134 -17.06 -3.35 6.84
C PRO A 134 -17.55 -2.00 7.37
N VAL A 135 -18.45 -2.04 8.35
CA VAL A 135 -18.96 -0.86 9.05
C VAL A 135 -18.28 -0.76 10.40
N ASP A 136 -17.79 0.43 10.73
CA ASP A 136 -17.15 0.73 12.02
C ASP A 136 -15.89 -0.11 12.33
N LEU A 137 -15.17 -0.50 11.27
CA LEU A 137 -13.88 -1.17 11.40
C LEU A 137 -12.75 -0.15 11.46
N SER A 138 -11.73 -0.42 12.27
CA SER A 138 -10.51 0.38 12.27
C SER A 138 -9.70 0.15 10.99
N ARG A 139 -9.67 -1.09 10.49
CA ARG A 139 -9.00 -1.50 9.24
C ARG A 139 -9.44 -2.89 8.82
N ILE A 140 -9.14 -3.24 7.57
CA ILE A 140 -9.20 -4.62 7.07
C ILE A 140 -7.79 -4.99 6.59
N GLU A 141 -7.34 -6.17 6.95
CA GLU A 141 -6.04 -6.72 6.55
C GLU A 141 -6.25 -7.99 5.72
N ALA A 142 -5.60 -8.08 4.56
CA ALA A 142 -5.60 -9.27 3.72
C ALA A 142 -4.20 -9.85 3.65
N LEU A 143 -4.05 -11.09 4.10
CA LEU A 143 -2.81 -11.85 4.13
C LEU A 143 -2.87 -12.93 3.07
N ALA A 144 -2.04 -12.82 2.04
CA ALA A 144 -1.97 -13.80 0.97
C ALA A 144 -0.91 -14.85 1.26
N GLY A 145 -1.29 -16.12 1.16
CA GLY A 145 -0.43 -17.28 1.37
C GLY A 145 -0.77 -18.08 2.63
N PRO A 146 -0.13 -19.22 2.85
CA PRO A 146 -0.44 -20.13 3.96
C PRO A 146 -0.25 -19.47 5.33
N GLN A 147 -1.32 -19.43 6.11
CA GLN A 147 -1.37 -18.82 7.44
C GLN A 147 -1.74 -19.83 8.53
N SER A 148 -1.72 -21.13 8.24
CA SER A 148 -2.24 -22.18 9.12
C SER A 148 -1.53 -22.27 10.48
N THR A 149 -0.30 -21.80 10.58
CA THR A 149 0.44 -21.79 11.86
C THR A 149 -0.09 -20.79 12.88
N LEU A 150 -0.68 -19.67 12.41
CA LEU A 150 -1.20 -18.60 13.26
C LEU A 150 -2.72 -18.62 13.32
N TYR A 151 -3.34 -18.91 12.19
CA TYR A 151 -4.79 -18.81 11.99
C TYR A 151 -5.48 -20.19 11.91
N GLY A 152 -4.72 -21.29 12.08
CA GLY A 152 -5.28 -22.64 12.14
C GLY A 152 -5.84 -23.17 10.83
N ALA A 153 -6.89 -23.99 10.93
CA ALA A 153 -7.54 -24.59 9.77
C ALA A 153 -8.18 -23.53 8.87
N SER A 154 -8.38 -23.88 7.59
CA SER A 154 -9.04 -23.01 6.60
C SER A 154 -8.27 -21.74 6.20
N SER A 155 -6.97 -21.65 6.50
CA SER A 155 -6.11 -20.51 6.11
C SER A 155 -4.93 -20.93 5.21
N GLN A 156 -5.20 -21.85 4.29
CA GLN A 156 -4.18 -22.41 3.38
C GLN A 156 -3.82 -21.42 2.25
N SER A 157 -4.79 -20.67 1.75
CA SER A 157 -4.58 -19.70 0.68
C SER A 157 -4.37 -18.28 1.20
N GLY A 158 -4.87 -17.97 2.39
CA GLY A 158 -4.77 -16.67 3.03
C GLY A 158 -5.73 -16.49 4.20
N ALA A 159 -5.73 -15.25 4.75
CA ALA A 159 -6.65 -14.80 5.79
C ALA A 159 -7.06 -13.35 5.56
N ILE A 160 -8.22 -12.98 6.04
CA ILE A 160 -8.75 -11.61 6.05
C ILE A 160 -9.15 -11.27 7.47
#